data_b77f6d6ddbb8ac3ffe7f6912a3b69c3b
#
_entry.id   b77f6d6ddbb8ac3ffe7f6912a3b69c3b
#
_cell.length_a   1.000
_cell.length_b   1.000
_cell.length_c   1.000
_cell.angle_alpha   90.00
_cell.angle_beta   90.00
_cell.angle_gamma   90.00
#
_symmetry.space_group_name_H-M   'P 1'
#
loop_
_entity.id
_entity.type
_entity.pdbx_description
1 polymer ?
#
loop_
_entity_poly.entity_id
_entity_poly.type
_entity_poly.pdbx_seq_one_letter_code
_entity_poly.pdbx_strand_id
1 'polypeptide(L)'
;ELLHTYDYSEIRNSWQGLLNYANTGTSGFRNGGTVRYPFVDWNHQYTVDADGNPELPNLESAFRPFINIKYLIDIIFAATPFTYESAFFDTTDFNKLFMDFNWGGNSNPTPEDTYLGYWEKNASVSSNVGNGAFKALRLIPETVTGGVTDSVVPPNYDTSTYTITATTDNENYNVNYRFFVENTDTSSHDVEFRWLHITALGFVTQIDYDFDTIPGSLGGVNFSWIFMGSFDISLQTGDTLVPQFKGSSDLQQRETFRSNCTFVQSNNNTSSATLNTLRGDLGQWDFLKGLITMFNLVTLPDEDNPNNIKIEPYTDVFIPTGLAGTTLADRGIQHDWTEKIDISEIKLTPLTDLNRKTILKFVEDEDDYAFNQYKNLVGGHLYGSKKYNAGNEFNILQGTDEIIAEPFASTVVKPLMSQYFDFIIPSLYSYDSNDDTTEGFDNSPRIMFNNGVKTAAAGTFTSCTYFVPPQNNATGGYQDEFLQFSHLSTIPTSSSSRDFHFGECQLMSGVGSPTPNNLFNTYWLPYYSELYNPNTRIMSIKVNLSPADINRFKFNDTVFIKNRVFRVNKINYKPNDLATVEFILIP
;
A
#
# COMPACT_ATOMS: atom_id res chain seq x y z
N GLU A 1 14.60 -11.62 -2.43
CA GLU A 1 14.69 -10.40 -1.65
C GLU A 1 14.38 -9.19 -2.55
N LEU A 2 13.42 -8.38 -2.12
CA LEU A 2 13.06 -7.14 -2.80
C LEU A 2 14.00 -6.06 -2.31
N LEU A 3 15.01 -5.73 -3.07
CA LEU A 3 15.71 -4.46 -2.89
C LEU A 3 14.78 -3.34 -3.34
N HIS A 4 14.28 -2.60 -2.39
CA HIS A 4 13.41 -1.47 -2.63
C HIS A 4 14.26 -0.22 -2.75
N THR A 5 14.71 0.07 -3.95
CA THR A 5 15.35 1.34 -4.24
C THR A 5 14.28 2.27 -4.79
N TYR A 6 14.07 3.40 -4.15
CA TYR A 6 13.23 4.47 -4.68
C TYR A 6 13.94 5.15 -5.85
N ASP A 7 14.06 4.43 -6.95
CA ASP A 7 14.51 4.96 -8.23
C ASP A 7 13.29 5.09 -9.15
N TYR A 8 13.09 6.27 -9.69
CA TYR A 8 11.94 6.52 -10.58
C TYR A 8 11.97 5.65 -11.84
N SER A 9 13.14 5.28 -12.35
CA SER A 9 13.25 4.38 -13.50
C SER A 9 12.74 2.98 -13.16
N GLU A 10 13.01 2.48 -11.97
CA GLU A 10 12.51 1.19 -11.49
C GLU A 10 11.02 1.23 -11.17
N ILE A 11 10.52 2.34 -10.62
CA ILE A 11 9.09 2.59 -10.46
C ILE A 11 8.40 2.49 -11.82
N ARG A 12 8.89 3.21 -12.84
CA ARG A 12 8.37 3.12 -14.22
C ARG A 12 8.47 1.72 -14.81
N ASN A 13 9.54 1.00 -14.56
CA ASN A 13 9.68 -0.38 -15.00
C ASN A 13 8.60 -1.30 -14.40
N SER A 14 8.14 -1.02 -13.18
CA SER A 14 7.03 -1.76 -12.57
C SER A 14 5.70 -1.55 -13.31
N TRP A 15 5.52 -0.44 -14.01
CA TRP A 15 4.29 -0.12 -14.74
C TRP A 15 4.13 -0.96 -16.00
N GLN A 16 5.25 -1.39 -16.58
CA GLN A 16 5.28 -2.20 -17.79
C GLN A 16 5.21 -3.69 -17.44
N GLY A 17 4.78 -4.49 -18.37
CA GLY A 17 4.70 -5.93 -18.23
C GLY A 17 3.26 -6.42 -18.15
N LEU A 18 3.12 -7.75 -18.21
CA LEU A 18 1.81 -8.40 -18.19
C LEU A 18 1.13 -8.15 -16.84
N LEU A 19 -0.17 -7.89 -16.87
CA LEU A 19 -1.02 -7.76 -15.68
C LEU A 19 -1.05 -9.05 -14.85
N ASN A 20 -0.55 -10.14 -15.39
CA ASN A 20 -0.50 -11.44 -14.76
C ASN A 20 0.73 -11.55 -13.85
N TYR A 21 0.49 -11.76 -12.56
CA TYR A 21 1.55 -11.98 -11.56
C TYR A 21 2.40 -13.23 -11.82
N ALA A 22 1.87 -14.23 -12.52
CA ALA A 22 2.57 -15.46 -12.85
C ALA A 22 3.76 -15.28 -13.81
N ASN A 23 3.91 -14.11 -14.39
CA ASN A 23 5.04 -13.84 -15.26
C ASN A 23 6.28 -13.44 -14.43
N THR A 24 6.84 -14.43 -13.77
CA THR A 24 8.09 -14.32 -13.02
C THR A 24 9.28 -14.31 -13.99
N GLY A 25 9.46 -13.22 -14.74
CA GLY A 25 10.69 -13.03 -15.51
C GLY A 25 11.93 -13.07 -14.63
N THR A 26 13.09 -13.30 -15.22
CA THR A 26 14.40 -13.45 -14.56
C THR A 26 14.85 -12.25 -13.72
N SER A 27 14.09 -11.16 -13.70
CA SER A 27 14.40 -9.94 -12.96
C SER A 27 13.58 -9.78 -11.67
N GLY A 28 12.97 -10.85 -11.17
CA GLY A 28 12.35 -10.91 -9.87
C GLY A 28 10.98 -10.25 -9.76
N PHE A 29 10.55 -10.12 -8.56
CA PHE A 29 9.23 -9.73 -8.07
C PHE A 29 8.62 -8.47 -8.74
N ARG A 30 9.42 -7.47 -9.11
CA ARG A 30 8.96 -6.23 -9.75
C ARG A 30 8.56 -6.41 -11.21
N ASN A 31 9.33 -7.18 -11.97
CA ASN A 31 9.07 -7.38 -13.40
C ASN A 31 7.99 -8.42 -13.69
N GLY A 32 7.64 -9.25 -12.71
CA GLY A 32 6.59 -10.25 -12.82
C GLY A 32 5.15 -9.72 -12.73
N GLY A 33 4.97 -8.43 -12.48
CA GLY A 33 3.61 -7.86 -12.34
C GLY A 33 3.00 -8.02 -10.95
N THR A 34 3.72 -8.61 -10.00
CA THR A 34 3.25 -8.87 -8.64
C THR A 34 3.20 -7.61 -7.79
N VAL A 35 4.18 -6.71 -7.94
CA VAL A 35 4.23 -5.42 -7.27
C VAL A 35 4.18 -4.30 -8.28
N ARG A 36 3.40 -3.26 -7.96
CA ARG A 36 3.24 -2.05 -8.76
C ARG A 36 3.38 -0.84 -7.85
N TYR A 37 3.82 0.27 -8.43
CA TYR A 37 3.95 1.57 -7.77
C TYR A 37 3.04 2.58 -8.46
N PRO A 38 1.74 2.61 -8.12
CA PRO A 38 0.81 3.59 -8.67
C PRO A 38 1.08 4.98 -8.12
N PHE A 39 0.60 6.00 -8.81
CA PHE A 39 0.56 7.34 -8.27
C PHE A 39 -0.63 7.46 -7.29
N VAL A 40 -0.33 7.75 -6.03
CA VAL A 40 -1.31 7.94 -4.95
C VAL A 40 -0.91 9.18 -4.15
N ASP A 41 -1.88 9.97 -3.74
CA ASP A 41 -1.66 11.10 -2.85
C ASP A 41 -1.58 10.62 -1.40
N TRP A 42 -0.34 10.44 -0.89
CA TRP A 42 -0.10 9.88 0.43
C TRP A 42 0.02 10.91 1.55
N ASN A 43 0.47 12.12 1.26
CA ASN A 43 0.72 13.12 2.28
C ASN A 43 0.31 14.54 1.87
N HIS A 44 -0.18 14.73 0.66
CA HIS A 44 -0.62 16.01 0.12
C HIS A 44 0.41 17.15 0.26
N GLN A 45 1.68 16.84 0.26
CA GLN A 45 2.78 17.79 0.41
C GLN A 45 3.43 18.11 -0.94
N TYR A 46 2.65 18.62 -1.86
CA TYR A 46 3.14 19.02 -3.19
C TYR A 46 3.36 20.52 -3.22
N THR A 47 4.52 20.95 -3.74
CA THR A 47 4.73 22.30 -4.21
C THR A 47 4.23 22.45 -5.64
N VAL A 48 4.20 23.65 -6.15
CA VAL A 48 3.85 23.93 -7.53
C VAL A 48 4.90 24.84 -8.15
N ASP A 49 5.24 24.57 -9.41
CA ASP A 49 6.11 25.44 -10.18
C ASP A 49 5.41 26.72 -10.65
N ALA A 50 6.10 27.56 -11.39
CA ALA A 50 5.57 28.83 -11.93
C ALA A 50 4.40 28.62 -12.91
N ASP A 51 4.31 27.46 -13.55
CA ASP A 51 3.26 27.09 -14.49
C ASP A 51 2.10 26.36 -13.79
N GLY A 52 2.23 26.09 -12.48
CA GLY A 52 1.22 25.44 -11.64
C GLY A 52 1.28 23.92 -11.68
N ASN A 53 2.33 23.30 -12.22
CA ASN A 53 2.50 21.85 -12.20
C ASN A 53 2.92 21.37 -10.81
N PRO A 54 2.44 20.22 -10.35
CA PRO A 54 2.83 19.67 -9.06
C PRO A 54 4.29 19.21 -9.06
N GLU A 55 4.99 19.53 -7.99
CA GLU A 55 6.34 19.08 -7.72
C GLU A 55 6.33 18.12 -6.54
N LEU A 56 6.86 16.92 -6.73
CA LEU A 56 6.97 15.92 -5.67
C LEU A 56 8.12 16.31 -4.73
N PRO A 57 7.89 16.35 -3.40
CA PRO A 57 8.99 16.58 -2.45
C PRO A 57 9.97 15.38 -2.43
N ASN A 58 9.45 14.18 -2.61
CA ASN A 58 10.18 12.92 -2.73
C ASN A 58 9.30 11.90 -3.46
N LEU A 59 9.85 10.74 -3.81
CA LEU A 59 9.09 9.68 -4.48
C LEU A 59 8.05 9.01 -3.59
N GLU A 60 8.31 8.91 -2.30
CA GLU A 60 7.44 8.24 -1.33
C GLU A 60 6.11 8.98 -1.14
N SER A 61 6.09 10.27 -1.41
CA SER A 61 4.87 11.09 -1.38
C SER A 61 3.84 10.68 -2.42
N ALA A 62 4.28 10.00 -3.49
CA ALA A 62 3.41 9.57 -4.58
C ALA A 62 3.47 8.07 -4.86
N PHE A 63 4.62 7.43 -4.69
CA PHE A 63 4.83 6.07 -5.15
C PHE A 63 5.18 5.14 -3.99
N ARG A 64 4.22 4.30 -3.60
CA ARG A 64 4.43 3.20 -2.64
C ARG A 64 4.01 1.89 -3.27
N PRO A 65 4.54 0.75 -2.79
CA PRO A 65 4.26 -0.54 -3.39
C PRO A 65 2.82 -1.01 -3.15
N PHE A 66 2.23 -1.61 -4.17
CA PHE A 66 0.98 -2.36 -4.12
C PHE A 66 1.24 -3.78 -4.59
N ILE A 67 0.64 -4.76 -3.93
CA ILE A 67 0.79 -6.17 -4.25
C ILE A 67 -0.47 -6.74 -4.88
N ASN A 68 -0.30 -7.65 -5.82
CA ASN A 68 -1.41 -8.33 -6.47
C ASN A 68 -2.14 -9.26 -5.49
N ILE A 69 -3.48 -9.17 -5.44
CA ILE A 69 -4.34 -9.93 -4.52
C ILE A 69 -4.25 -11.43 -4.78
N LYS A 70 -4.28 -11.84 -6.06
CA LYS A 70 -4.21 -13.26 -6.43
C LYS A 70 -2.89 -13.88 -5.96
N TYR A 71 -1.78 -13.14 -6.08
CA TYR A 71 -0.49 -13.59 -5.58
C TYR A 71 -0.49 -13.83 -4.07
N LEU A 72 -1.13 -12.94 -3.29
CA LEU A 72 -1.26 -13.11 -1.84
C LEU A 72 -2.06 -14.37 -1.50
N ILE A 73 -3.17 -14.61 -2.20
CA ILE A 73 -3.98 -15.82 -2.00
C ILE A 73 -3.12 -17.06 -2.28
N ASP A 74 -2.39 -17.08 -3.39
CA ASP A 74 -1.55 -18.23 -3.76
C ASP A 74 -0.47 -18.51 -2.72
N ILE A 75 0.19 -17.49 -2.19
CA ILE A 75 1.22 -17.65 -1.15
C ILE A 75 0.62 -18.13 0.17
N ILE A 76 -0.58 -17.63 0.54
CA ILE A 76 -1.28 -18.09 1.75
C ILE A 76 -1.56 -19.59 1.65
N PHE A 77 -2.13 -20.06 0.54
CA PHE A 77 -2.42 -21.49 0.36
C PHE A 77 -1.15 -22.33 0.22
N ALA A 78 -0.13 -21.83 -0.47
CA ALA A 78 1.15 -22.53 -0.60
C ALA A 78 1.87 -22.76 0.74
N ALA A 79 1.57 -21.95 1.76
CA ALA A 79 2.08 -22.12 3.12
C ALA A 79 1.29 -23.14 3.96
N THR A 80 0.23 -23.75 3.40
CA THR A 80 -0.65 -24.69 4.09
C THR A 80 -0.69 -26.03 3.34
N PRO A 81 -1.20 -27.12 3.96
CA PRO A 81 -1.44 -28.38 3.24
C PRO A 81 -2.65 -28.33 2.31
N PHE A 82 -3.37 -27.21 2.27
CA PHE A 82 -4.57 -27.06 1.45
C PHE A 82 -4.23 -26.42 0.10
N THR A 83 -4.96 -26.84 -0.93
CA THR A 83 -5.01 -26.19 -2.24
C THR A 83 -6.38 -25.54 -2.43
N TYR A 84 -6.48 -24.65 -3.39
CA TYR A 84 -7.76 -24.09 -3.77
C TYR A 84 -7.95 -24.07 -5.28
N GLU A 85 -9.20 -24.01 -5.70
CA GLU A 85 -9.64 -23.83 -7.08
C GLU A 85 -10.70 -22.74 -7.14
N SER A 86 -10.56 -21.79 -8.06
CA SER A 86 -11.52 -20.70 -8.23
C SER A 86 -11.48 -20.14 -9.65
N ALA A 87 -12.54 -20.33 -10.41
CA ALA A 87 -12.71 -19.69 -11.71
C ALA A 87 -12.83 -18.16 -11.57
N PHE A 88 -13.40 -17.71 -10.45
CA PHE A 88 -13.53 -16.29 -10.15
C PHE A 88 -12.17 -15.60 -9.95
N PHE A 89 -11.27 -16.21 -9.16
CA PHE A 89 -9.94 -15.64 -8.93
C PHE A 89 -9.06 -15.67 -10.18
N ASP A 90 -9.37 -16.51 -11.16
CA ASP A 90 -8.64 -16.58 -12.43
C ASP A 90 -9.15 -15.60 -13.48
N THR A 91 -10.21 -14.84 -13.17
CA THR A 91 -10.73 -13.81 -14.09
C THR A 91 -9.72 -12.69 -14.32
N THR A 92 -9.73 -12.12 -15.52
CA THR A 92 -8.89 -10.96 -15.87
C THR A 92 -9.13 -9.78 -14.94
N ASP A 93 -10.36 -9.56 -14.49
CA ASP A 93 -10.70 -8.43 -13.63
C ASP A 93 -10.20 -8.64 -12.19
N PHE A 94 -10.28 -9.87 -11.65
CA PHE A 94 -9.71 -10.17 -10.36
C PHE A 94 -8.17 -10.01 -10.36
N ASN A 95 -7.51 -10.43 -11.44
CA ASN A 95 -6.07 -10.28 -11.60
C ASN A 95 -5.60 -8.81 -11.70
N LYS A 96 -6.49 -7.84 -11.90
CA LYS A 96 -6.19 -6.41 -11.84
C LYS A 96 -6.25 -5.82 -10.43
N LEU A 97 -6.62 -6.62 -9.43
CA LEU A 97 -6.76 -6.14 -8.06
C LEU A 97 -5.40 -6.15 -7.34
N PHE A 98 -5.10 -5.04 -6.73
CA PHE A 98 -3.89 -4.83 -5.94
C PHE A 98 -4.25 -4.22 -4.60
N MET A 99 -3.48 -4.53 -3.59
CA MET A 99 -3.59 -3.99 -2.24
C MET A 99 -2.31 -3.24 -1.88
N ASP A 100 -2.45 -2.14 -1.15
CA ASP A 100 -1.32 -1.43 -0.58
C ASP A 100 -0.64 -2.22 0.54
N PHE A 101 0.50 -1.72 0.99
CA PHE A 101 1.23 -2.25 2.15
C PHE A 101 1.23 -1.30 3.34
N ASN A 102 0.46 -0.23 3.29
CA ASN A 102 0.54 0.87 4.24
C ASN A 102 -0.44 0.72 5.41
N TRP A 103 -0.54 -0.48 5.96
CA TRP A 103 -1.48 -0.84 7.02
C TRP A 103 -0.80 -1.34 8.31
N GLY A 104 0.46 -0.97 8.52
CA GLY A 104 1.18 -1.16 9.77
C GLY A 104 1.00 0.06 10.65
N GLY A 105 0.51 -0.13 11.88
CA GLY A 105 0.28 0.97 12.81
C GLY A 105 1.55 1.76 13.14
N ASN A 106 1.42 3.06 13.33
CA ASN A 106 2.30 4.05 14.00
C ASN A 106 3.80 4.04 13.69
N SER A 107 4.25 3.24 12.79
CA SER A 107 5.64 3.24 12.36
C SER A 107 5.65 3.72 10.92
N ASN A 108 5.74 5.02 10.74
CA ASN A 108 6.43 5.53 9.59
C ASN A 108 7.56 4.53 9.31
N PRO A 109 7.70 3.89 8.11
CA PRO A 109 8.96 3.26 7.75
C PRO A 109 9.97 4.39 7.65
N THR A 110 10.29 4.96 8.80
CA THR A 110 11.52 5.68 8.92
C THR A 110 12.52 4.66 8.39
N PRO A 111 13.26 4.96 7.30
CA PRO A 111 14.55 4.35 7.16
C PRO A 111 15.06 4.31 8.60
N GLU A 112 15.48 3.18 9.11
CA GLU A 112 16.28 3.24 10.34
C GLU A 112 17.45 4.10 9.93
N ASP A 113 17.24 5.40 10.01
CA ASP A 113 18.28 6.38 9.96
C ASP A 113 19.12 6.03 11.14
N THR A 114 20.04 5.12 10.90
CA THR A 114 21.05 4.85 11.89
C THR A 114 21.84 6.12 11.93
N TYR A 115 21.47 6.98 12.88
CA TYR A 115 22.17 8.22 13.15
C TYR A 115 23.62 7.86 13.47
N LEU A 116 24.48 7.98 12.46
CA LEU A 116 25.85 7.47 12.54
C LEU A 116 26.79 8.42 13.24
N GLY A 117 26.35 9.59 13.61
CA GLY A 117 27.14 10.44 14.47
C GLY A 117 27.00 11.90 14.21
N TYR A 118 27.01 12.59 15.29
CA TYR A 118 27.25 14.01 15.39
C TYR A 118 28.67 14.18 15.90
N TRP A 119 29.53 14.87 15.15
CA TRP A 119 30.88 15.17 15.60
C TRP A 119 31.05 16.65 15.80
N GLU A 120 31.35 17.00 17.04
CA GLU A 120 31.90 18.28 17.37
C GLU A 120 33.41 18.14 17.56
N LYS A 121 34.17 19.09 17.09
CA LYS A 121 35.57 19.13 17.45
C LYS A 121 35.72 19.64 18.87
N ASN A 122 36.42 18.87 19.71
CA ASN A 122 36.72 19.28 21.07
C ASN A 122 37.68 20.48 21.07
N ALA A 123 37.34 21.37 21.96
CA ALA A 123 37.96 22.65 22.26
C ALA A 123 39.47 22.63 22.49
N SER A 124 40.06 21.56 22.84
CA SER A 124 41.46 21.52 23.27
C SER A 124 42.50 21.29 22.16
N VAL A 125 42.09 20.98 20.94
CA VAL A 125 43.04 20.60 19.90
C VAL A 125 42.86 21.47 18.62
N SER A 126 43.64 22.48 18.45
CA SER A 126 43.78 23.19 17.16
C SER A 126 44.56 22.30 16.19
N SER A 127 44.06 22.15 14.95
CA SER A 127 44.79 21.49 13.88
C SER A 127 44.94 22.43 12.71
N ASN A 128 46.14 22.51 12.16
CA ASN A 128 46.42 23.31 10.99
C ASN A 128 45.66 22.76 9.76
N VAL A 129 45.08 23.67 9.00
CA VAL A 129 44.28 23.37 7.79
C VAL A 129 45.22 23.11 6.58
N GLY A 130 46.24 22.31 6.76
CA GLY A 130 47.13 21.95 5.67
C GLY A 130 48.13 23.03 5.28
N ASN A 131 49.34 22.67 4.94
CA ASN A 131 50.36 23.54 4.45
C ASN A 131 50.53 23.35 2.94
N GLY A 132 49.66 23.98 2.16
CA GLY A 132 49.68 23.90 0.69
C GLY A 132 49.24 22.55 0.09
N ALA A 133 48.87 21.57 0.90
CA ALA A 133 48.37 20.27 0.47
C ALA A 133 47.05 19.92 1.19
N PHE A 134 46.15 19.21 0.52
CA PHE A 134 44.92 18.73 1.14
C PHE A 134 45.22 17.74 2.27
N LYS A 135 44.59 17.96 3.40
CA LYS A 135 44.65 17.05 4.57
C LYS A 135 43.25 16.70 5.01
N ALA A 136 43.08 15.46 5.45
CA ALA A 136 41.82 15.01 6.03
C ALA A 136 41.49 15.84 7.28
N LEU A 137 40.23 16.24 7.37
CA LEU A 137 39.71 16.97 8.53
C LEU A 137 39.63 16.04 9.74
N ARG A 138 40.20 16.46 10.86
CA ARG A 138 40.16 15.69 12.10
C ARG A 138 38.80 15.86 12.77
N LEU A 139 37.92 14.92 12.58
CA LEU A 139 36.66 14.80 13.32
C LEU A 139 36.91 13.84 14.51
N ILE A 140 36.93 14.34 15.72
CA ILE A 140 37.11 13.54 16.93
C ILE A 140 35.82 13.65 17.73
N PRO A 141 35.17 12.54 18.08
CA PRO A 141 33.96 12.57 18.88
C PRO A 141 34.24 13.21 20.24
N GLU A 142 33.37 14.11 20.65
CA GLU A 142 33.47 14.75 21.97
C GLU A 142 32.92 13.80 23.04
N THR A 143 33.73 13.49 24.06
CA THR A 143 33.25 12.90 25.29
C THR A 143 32.76 14.03 26.21
N VAL A 144 31.46 14.21 26.28
CA VAL A 144 30.85 15.19 27.18
C VAL A 144 31.14 14.81 28.64
N THR A 145 31.74 15.72 29.36
CA THR A 145 31.95 15.59 30.82
C THR A 145 30.59 15.70 31.51
N GLY A 146 29.96 14.56 31.78
CA GLY A 146 28.63 14.53 32.43
C GLY A 146 27.79 13.31 32.11
N GLY A 147 28.30 12.35 31.35
CA GLY A 147 27.66 11.03 31.20
C GLY A 147 26.57 10.88 30.15
N VAL A 148 26.34 11.88 29.32
CA VAL A 148 25.50 11.76 28.13
C VAL A 148 26.40 11.93 26.90
N THR A 149 26.66 10.84 26.21
CA THR A 149 27.40 10.86 24.95
C THR A 149 26.40 11.17 23.81
N ASP A 150 26.36 12.41 23.38
CA ASP A 150 25.60 12.80 22.17
C ASP A 150 26.31 12.41 20.87
N SER A 151 27.52 11.86 20.96
CA SER A 151 28.29 11.44 19.79
C SER A 151 28.35 9.94 19.67
N VAL A 152 27.68 9.39 18.69
CA VAL A 152 27.83 7.99 18.29
C VAL A 152 28.92 7.92 17.22
N VAL A 153 30.02 7.24 17.49
CA VAL A 153 31.05 6.93 16.48
C VAL A 153 30.53 5.80 15.62
N PRO A 154 30.38 5.98 14.30
CA PRO A 154 30.03 4.87 13.43
C PRO A 154 31.06 3.75 13.55
N PRO A 155 30.63 2.50 13.52
CA PRO A 155 31.55 1.36 13.59
C PRO A 155 32.53 1.30 12.42
N ASN A 156 32.22 1.94 11.31
CA ASN A 156 32.99 2.01 10.08
C ASN A 156 33.81 3.32 9.92
N TYR A 157 33.89 4.16 10.97
CA TYR A 157 34.72 5.35 10.96
C TYR A 157 36.12 5.07 11.54
N ASP A 158 37.15 5.38 10.75
CA ASP A 158 38.53 5.25 11.18
C ASP A 158 39.04 6.58 11.74
N THR A 159 39.30 6.60 13.05
CA THR A 159 39.81 7.78 13.76
C THR A 159 41.28 8.11 13.43
N SER A 160 42.00 7.24 12.75
CA SER A 160 43.40 7.46 12.34
C SER A 160 43.51 8.11 10.97
N THR A 161 42.62 7.75 10.07
CA THR A 161 42.56 8.30 8.69
C THR A 161 41.46 9.34 8.52
N TYR A 162 40.54 9.43 9.47
CA TYR A 162 39.36 10.31 9.45
C TYR A 162 38.44 10.03 8.25
N THR A 163 38.28 8.76 7.94
CA THR A 163 37.48 8.30 6.83
C THR A 163 36.32 7.45 7.28
N ILE A 164 35.20 7.52 6.58
CA ILE A 164 34.12 6.54 6.65
C ILE A 164 34.37 5.53 5.54
N THR A 165 34.30 4.24 5.86
CA THR A 165 34.44 3.16 4.87
C THR A 165 33.16 2.35 4.83
N ALA A 166 32.54 2.22 3.66
CA ALA A 166 31.35 1.39 3.49
C ALA A 166 31.66 -0.09 3.71
N THR A 167 30.83 -0.75 4.49
CA THR A 167 31.00 -2.18 4.87
C THR A 167 30.12 -3.10 4.05
N THR A 168 29.09 -2.56 3.44
CA THR A 168 28.15 -3.28 2.55
C THR A 168 27.92 -2.50 1.26
N ASP A 169 27.38 -3.17 0.23
CA ASP A 169 27.06 -2.51 -1.03
C ASP A 169 25.81 -1.63 -0.90
N ASN A 170 25.82 -0.49 -1.60
CA ASN A 170 24.73 0.48 -1.64
C ASN A 170 24.40 1.09 -0.27
N GLU A 171 25.39 1.36 0.55
CA GLU A 171 25.21 2.17 1.75
C GLU A 171 24.93 3.61 1.35
N ASN A 172 23.73 4.10 1.66
CA ASN A 172 23.34 5.48 1.39
C ASN A 172 23.59 6.36 2.61
N TYR A 173 24.22 7.50 2.39
CA TYR A 173 24.50 8.48 3.42
C TYR A 173 23.93 9.82 3.03
N ASN A 174 23.19 10.44 3.96
CA ASN A 174 22.92 11.87 3.95
C ASN A 174 23.95 12.54 4.86
N VAL A 175 24.72 13.45 4.31
CA VAL A 175 25.79 14.14 5.01
C VAL A 175 25.44 15.62 5.12
N ASN A 176 25.32 16.11 6.35
CA ASN A 176 25.18 17.53 6.64
C ASN A 176 26.41 17.99 7.41
N TYR A 177 27.05 19.05 6.95
CA TYR A 177 28.26 19.50 7.57
C TYR A 177 28.31 21.02 7.76
N ARG A 178 29.07 21.43 8.80
CA ARG A 178 29.36 22.82 9.10
C ARG A 178 30.74 22.90 9.75
N PHE A 179 31.72 23.38 9.01
CA PHE A 179 33.11 23.46 9.45
C PHE A 179 33.58 24.88 9.58
N PHE A 180 34.19 25.23 10.70
CA PHE A 180 34.75 26.54 10.96
C PHE A 180 36.25 26.51 10.76
N VAL A 181 36.76 27.49 10.03
CA VAL A 181 38.18 27.76 9.86
C VAL A 181 38.44 29.19 10.30
N GLU A 182 39.41 29.38 11.17
CA GLU A 182 39.81 30.67 11.70
C GLU A 182 41.21 31.04 11.18
N ASN A 183 41.39 32.29 10.74
CA ASN A 183 42.68 32.86 10.40
C ASN A 183 43.24 33.54 11.65
N THR A 184 44.40 33.07 12.11
CA THR A 184 45.10 33.61 13.31
C THR A 184 46.25 34.53 12.94
N ASP A 185 46.58 34.64 11.64
CA ASP A 185 47.60 35.54 11.12
C ASP A 185 47.03 36.93 10.77
N THR A 186 47.89 37.90 10.61
CA THR A 186 47.54 39.26 10.18
C THR A 186 47.36 39.40 8.68
N SER A 187 47.80 38.41 7.91
CA SER A 187 47.63 38.33 6.45
C SER A 187 46.40 37.55 6.05
N SER A 188 45.79 37.88 4.91
CA SER A 188 44.70 37.08 4.34
C SER A 188 45.23 35.76 3.77
N HIS A 189 44.51 34.69 3.99
CA HIS A 189 44.87 33.37 3.52
C HIS A 189 43.72 32.69 2.79
N ASP A 190 44.05 32.02 1.69
CA ASP A 190 43.12 31.20 0.94
C ASP A 190 42.94 29.85 1.60
N VAL A 191 41.69 29.36 1.58
CA VAL A 191 41.33 28.05 2.07
C VAL A 191 40.44 27.32 1.06
N GLU A 192 40.79 26.09 0.73
CA GLU A 192 40.01 25.19 -0.10
C GLU A 192 39.45 24.08 0.77
N PHE A 193 38.18 23.78 0.59
CA PHE A 193 37.50 22.67 1.24
C PHE A 193 36.95 21.71 0.18
N ARG A 194 36.96 20.41 0.45
CA ARG A 194 36.32 19.42 -0.40
C ARG A 194 35.90 18.16 0.34
N TRP A 195 34.87 17.50 -0.17
CA TRP A 195 34.58 16.12 0.13
C TRP A 195 35.06 15.23 -1.00
N LEU A 196 35.71 14.11 -0.66
CA LEU A 196 36.15 13.09 -1.60
C LEU A 196 35.46 11.78 -1.34
N HIS A 197 34.99 11.16 -2.41
CA HIS A 197 34.66 9.76 -2.51
C HIS A 197 35.81 9.05 -3.16
N ILE A 198 36.31 8.00 -2.52
CA ILE A 198 37.40 7.16 -3.02
C ILE A 198 36.85 5.75 -3.11
N THR A 199 36.73 5.21 -4.31
CA THR A 199 36.26 3.84 -4.51
C THR A 199 37.27 2.81 -3.98
N ALA A 200 36.80 1.60 -3.68
CA ALA A 200 37.66 0.47 -3.29
C ALA A 200 38.81 0.18 -4.29
N LEU A 201 38.63 0.57 -5.55
CA LEU A 201 39.63 0.48 -6.61
C LEU A 201 40.58 1.68 -6.67
N GLY A 202 40.41 2.68 -5.81
CA GLY A 202 41.24 3.86 -5.72
C GLY A 202 40.89 5.01 -6.69
N PHE A 203 39.73 4.94 -7.36
CA PHE A 203 39.24 6.10 -8.13
C PHE A 203 38.75 7.18 -7.17
N VAL A 204 39.12 8.43 -7.44
CA VAL A 204 38.81 9.57 -6.58
C VAL A 204 37.83 10.49 -7.30
N THR A 205 36.70 10.76 -6.67
CA THR A 205 35.68 11.69 -7.13
C THR A 205 35.50 12.79 -6.09
N GLN A 206 35.50 14.05 -6.52
CA GLN A 206 35.17 15.20 -5.67
C GLN A 206 33.66 15.37 -5.65
N ILE A 207 33.06 15.25 -4.46
CA ILE A 207 31.60 15.32 -4.28
C ILE A 207 31.17 16.75 -4.06
N ASP A 208 31.92 17.47 -3.22
CA ASP A 208 31.65 18.85 -2.90
C ASP A 208 32.95 19.63 -2.83
N TYR A 209 32.89 20.92 -3.13
CA TYR A 209 34.06 21.81 -3.15
C TYR A 209 33.65 23.23 -2.88
N ASP A 210 34.40 23.88 -2.00
CA ASP A 210 34.25 25.30 -1.71
C ASP A 210 35.61 25.97 -1.54
N PHE A 211 35.67 27.27 -1.80
CA PHE A 211 36.89 28.08 -1.74
C PHE A 211 36.56 29.46 -1.19
N ASP A 212 37.38 29.93 -0.25
CA ASP A 212 37.29 31.30 0.21
C ASP A 212 38.66 31.86 0.64
N THR A 213 38.71 33.19 0.81
CA THR A 213 39.85 33.92 1.33
C THR A 213 39.49 34.53 2.68
N ILE A 214 40.08 34.02 3.75
CA ILE A 214 39.81 34.51 5.10
C ILE A 214 40.72 35.70 5.42
N PRO A 215 40.17 36.88 5.72
CA PRO A 215 40.96 38.08 6.06
C PRO A 215 41.88 37.83 7.25
N GLY A 216 43.00 38.55 7.27
CA GLY A 216 43.90 38.53 8.42
C GLY A 216 43.31 39.17 9.66
N SER A 217 43.77 38.76 10.83
CA SER A 217 43.31 39.31 12.10
C SER A 217 43.56 40.80 12.21
N LEU A 218 42.58 41.56 12.71
CA LEU A 218 42.65 42.99 12.88
C LEU A 218 42.40 43.37 14.34
N GLY A 219 43.36 44.11 14.93
CA GLY A 219 43.21 44.57 16.31
C GLY A 219 43.11 43.47 17.37
N GLY A 220 43.65 42.26 17.09
CA GLY A 220 43.56 41.10 17.97
C GLY A 220 42.28 40.28 17.83
N VAL A 221 41.45 40.60 16.82
CA VAL A 221 40.25 39.82 16.50
C VAL A 221 40.56 38.98 15.26
N ASN A 222 40.41 37.68 15.41
CA ASN A 222 40.55 36.72 14.33
C ASN A 222 39.27 36.64 13.50
N PHE A 223 39.42 36.47 12.19
CA PHE A 223 38.32 36.25 11.28
C PHE A 223 38.16 34.74 11.05
N SER A 224 36.90 34.28 10.95
CA SER A 224 36.57 32.91 10.67
C SER A 224 35.64 32.79 9.47
N TRP A 225 35.73 31.67 8.77
CA TRP A 225 34.84 31.31 7.69
C TRP A 225 34.11 29.98 8.01
N ILE A 226 32.95 29.80 7.44
CA ILE A 226 32.12 28.63 7.66
C ILE A 226 31.91 27.95 6.31
N PHE A 227 32.41 26.72 6.18
CA PHE A 227 32.03 25.83 5.11
C PHE A 227 30.86 24.97 5.55
N MET A 228 29.74 25.02 4.85
CA MET A 228 28.55 24.26 5.22
C MET A 228 27.83 23.81 3.96
N GLY A 229 27.24 22.62 4.05
CA GLY A 229 26.48 22.02 2.97
C GLY A 229 25.84 20.72 3.36
N SER A 230 25.16 20.14 2.41
CA SER A 230 24.58 18.80 2.53
C SER A 230 24.61 18.10 1.19
N PHE A 231 24.79 16.79 1.22
CA PHE A 231 24.71 15.94 0.03
C PHE A 231 24.31 14.52 0.41
N ASP A 232 23.77 13.83 -0.58
CA ASP A 232 23.48 12.39 -0.50
C ASP A 232 24.49 11.64 -1.35
N ILE A 233 24.94 10.48 -0.85
CA ILE A 233 25.88 9.63 -1.55
C ILE A 233 25.61 8.16 -1.29
N SER A 234 25.72 7.34 -2.34
CA SER A 234 25.69 5.87 -2.24
C SER A 234 27.11 5.30 -2.39
N LEU A 235 27.53 4.51 -1.44
CA LEU A 235 28.85 3.90 -1.39
C LEU A 235 28.74 2.37 -1.58
N GLN A 236 29.72 1.81 -2.26
CA GLN A 236 29.90 0.35 -2.39
C GLN A 236 30.88 -0.16 -1.33
N THR A 237 30.85 -1.46 -1.06
CA THR A 237 31.77 -2.08 -0.10
C THR A 237 33.22 -1.69 -0.35
N GLY A 238 33.87 -1.11 0.66
CA GLY A 238 35.25 -0.65 0.60
C GLY A 238 35.46 0.76 0.05
N ASP A 239 34.39 1.42 -0.40
CA ASP A 239 34.46 2.84 -0.74
C ASP A 239 34.65 3.69 0.50
N THR A 240 35.35 4.82 0.38
CA THR A 240 35.62 5.72 1.50
C THR A 240 35.18 7.16 1.20
N LEU A 241 34.73 7.84 2.23
CA LEU A 241 34.34 9.25 2.20
C LEU A 241 35.20 10.03 3.17
N VAL A 242 35.78 11.14 2.72
CA VAL A 242 36.70 11.96 3.54
C VAL A 242 36.57 13.44 3.25
N PRO A 243 36.36 14.31 4.28
CA PRO A 243 36.46 15.75 4.15
C PRO A 243 37.92 16.20 4.22
N GLN A 244 38.31 17.14 3.38
CA GLN A 244 39.66 17.64 3.32
C GLN A 244 39.71 19.16 3.24
N PHE A 245 40.71 19.74 3.91
CA PHE A 245 41.08 21.13 3.74
C PHE A 245 42.48 21.28 3.16
N LYS A 246 42.68 22.39 2.46
CA LYS A 246 43.97 22.88 2.02
C LYS A 246 44.06 24.37 2.26
N GLY A 247 45.16 24.86 2.85
CA GLY A 247 45.35 26.27 3.13
C GLY A 247 46.73 26.55 3.70
N SER A 248 46.90 27.72 4.26
CA SER A 248 48.13 28.11 4.96
C SER A 248 48.26 27.40 6.32
N SER A 249 49.48 27.25 6.81
CA SER A 249 49.75 26.78 8.19
C SER A 249 49.16 27.67 9.27
N ASP A 250 48.82 28.89 8.95
CA ASP A 250 48.29 29.90 9.87
C ASP A 250 46.76 29.83 10.00
N LEU A 251 46.11 29.06 9.12
CA LEU A 251 44.70 28.74 9.23
C LEU A 251 44.52 27.58 10.22
N GLN A 252 43.66 27.80 11.16
CA GLN A 252 43.37 26.80 12.21
C GLN A 252 41.89 26.52 12.30
N GLN A 253 41.56 25.25 12.44
CA GLN A 253 40.25 24.85 12.86
C GLN A 253 40.17 25.00 14.38
N ARG A 254 39.56 26.09 14.84
CA ARG A 254 39.45 26.39 16.26
C ARG A 254 38.06 26.12 16.82
N GLU A 255 38.04 26.10 18.07
CA GLU A 255 37.06 25.63 19.02
C GLU A 255 35.98 26.61 19.41
N THR A 256 36.22 27.90 19.28
CA THR A 256 35.26 28.92 19.67
C THR A 256 33.96 28.81 18.87
N PHE A 257 34.06 28.16 17.73
CA PHE A 257 32.92 27.81 16.88
C PHE A 257 32.96 26.31 16.59
N ARG A 258 31.96 25.61 17.05
CA ARG A 258 31.87 24.15 16.92
C ARG A 258 31.69 23.72 15.46
N SER A 259 32.67 23.03 14.93
CA SER A 259 32.51 22.31 13.67
C SER A 259 31.70 21.05 13.90
N ASN A 260 30.68 20.82 13.13
CA ASN A 260 29.85 19.62 13.22
C ASN A 260 29.67 18.96 11.86
N CYS A 261 29.50 17.67 11.89
CA CYS A 261 29.13 16.88 10.74
C CYS A 261 28.16 15.79 11.19
N THR A 262 27.05 15.74 10.54
CA THR A 262 26.02 14.71 10.78
C THR A 262 26.04 13.77 9.59
N PHE A 263 26.20 12.48 9.88
CA PHE A 263 26.03 11.41 8.92
C PHE A 263 24.78 10.64 9.29
N VAL A 264 23.85 10.60 8.39
CA VAL A 264 22.67 9.76 8.50
C VAL A 264 22.82 8.68 7.46
N GLN A 265 23.07 7.44 7.88
CA GLN A 265 22.98 6.30 7.01
C GLN A 265 21.52 5.96 6.85
N SER A 266 20.98 6.25 5.68
CA SER A 266 19.73 5.62 5.29
C SER A 266 20.06 4.17 4.91
N ASN A 267 19.81 3.25 5.82
CA ASN A 267 19.82 1.85 5.47
C ASN A 267 18.83 1.68 4.33
N ASN A 268 19.30 1.15 3.20
CA ASN A 268 18.42 0.53 2.22
C ASN A 268 17.67 -0.56 2.97
N ASN A 269 16.48 -0.21 3.46
CA ASN A 269 15.63 -1.17 4.13
C ASN A 269 15.51 -2.35 3.18
N THR A 270 16.03 -3.50 3.59
CA THR A 270 15.76 -4.72 2.86
C THR A 270 14.26 -4.79 2.68
N SER A 271 13.80 -5.19 1.51
CA SER A 271 12.38 -5.31 1.24
C SER A 271 11.61 -6.07 2.32
N SER A 272 12.25 -7.02 2.99
CA SER A 272 11.63 -7.73 4.10
C SER A 272 11.44 -6.85 5.35
N ALA A 273 12.37 -5.96 5.68
CA ALA A 273 12.22 -5.04 6.80
C ALA A 273 11.11 -4.00 6.50
N THR A 274 11.14 -3.39 5.32
CA THR A 274 10.09 -2.47 4.86
C THR A 274 8.73 -3.16 4.83
N LEU A 275 8.62 -4.36 4.26
CA LEU A 275 7.38 -5.11 4.21
C LEU A 275 6.87 -5.51 5.60
N ASN A 276 7.76 -5.89 6.52
CA ASN A 276 7.36 -6.20 7.89
C ASN A 276 6.85 -4.97 8.64
N THR A 277 7.45 -3.81 8.42
CA THR A 277 7.00 -2.54 9.02
C THR A 277 5.66 -2.10 8.43
N LEU A 278 5.53 -2.10 7.10
CA LEU A 278 4.33 -1.66 6.40
C LEU A 278 3.15 -2.61 6.58
N ARG A 279 3.40 -3.91 6.69
CA ARG A 279 2.34 -4.93 6.76
C ARG A 279 1.58 -4.92 8.10
N GLY A 280 2.18 -4.47 9.20
CA GLY A 280 1.57 -4.53 10.54
C GLY A 280 1.17 -5.96 10.94
N ASP A 281 0.10 -6.04 11.75
CA ASP A 281 -0.41 -7.28 12.33
C ASP A 281 -1.53 -7.94 11.51
N LEU A 282 -1.72 -7.57 10.24
CA LEU A 282 -2.76 -8.14 9.41
C LEU A 282 -2.62 -9.67 9.26
N GLY A 283 -3.57 -10.41 9.81
CA GLY A 283 -3.63 -11.85 9.72
C GLY A 283 -4.05 -12.34 8.33
N GLN A 284 -3.50 -13.49 7.91
CA GLN A 284 -3.89 -14.12 6.64
C GLN A 284 -5.38 -14.45 6.58
N TRP A 285 -5.95 -14.88 7.70
CA TRP A 285 -7.39 -15.18 7.80
C TRP A 285 -8.24 -13.92 7.69
N ASP A 286 -7.84 -12.81 8.31
CA ASP A 286 -8.59 -11.56 8.24
C ASP A 286 -8.60 -11.02 6.82
N PHE A 287 -7.48 -11.12 6.11
CA PHE A 287 -7.39 -10.81 4.69
C PHE A 287 -8.37 -11.65 3.85
N LEU A 288 -8.37 -12.99 4.02
CA LEU A 288 -9.28 -13.87 3.28
C LEU A 288 -10.75 -13.63 3.65
N LYS A 289 -11.06 -13.43 4.93
CA LYS A 289 -12.41 -13.10 5.43
C LYS A 289 -12.94 -11.81 4.80
N GLY A 290 -12.11 -10.80 4.67
CA GLY A 290 -12.49 -9.56 4.00
C GLY A 290 -12.87 -9.78 2.54
N LEU A 291 -12.09 -10.54 1.79
CA LEU A 291 -12.42 -10.91 0.41
C LEU A 291 -13.71 -11.73 0.32
N ILE A 292 -13.90 -12.72 1.21
CA ILE A 292 -15.14 -13.51 1.31
C ILE A 292 -16.34 -12.57 1.49
N THR A 293 -16.22 -11.60 2.39
CA THR A 293 -17.29 -10.62 2.65
C THR A 293 -17.53 -9.69 1.45
N MET A 294 -16.49 -9.18 0.82
CA MET A 294 -16.62 -8.24 -0.31
C MET A 294 -17.37 -8.88 -1.50
N PHE A 295 -16.99 -10.08 -1.86
CA PHE A 295 -17.50 -10.77 -3.03
C PHE A 295 -18.60 -11.79 -2.73
N ASN A 296 -19.06 -11.88 -1.48
CA ASN A 296 -20.02 -12.89 -1.05
C ASN A 296 -19.59 -14.30 -1.50
N LEU A 297 -18.33 -14.65 -1.19
CA LEU A 297 -17.76 -15.95 -1.60
C LEU A 297 -18.27 -17.06 -0.73
N VAL A 298 -18.39 -18.23 -1.33
CA VAL A 298 -18.71 -19.49 -0.66
C VAL A 298 -17.60 -20.50 -0.91
N THR A 299 -17.38 -21.35 0.07
CA THR A 299 -16.40 -22.43 -0.02
C THR A 299 -17.10 -23.78 -0.12
N LEU A 300 -16.69 -24.59 -1.07
CA LEU A 300 -17.20 -25.94 -1.27
C LEU A 300 -16.07 -26.96 -1.14
N PRO A 301 -16.30 -28.12 -0.51
CA PRO A 301 -15.33 -29.19 -0.49
C PRO A 301 -15.21 -29.82 -1.89
N ASP A 302 -14.00 -30.29 -2.20
CA ASP A 302 -13.78 -31.15 -3.36
C ASP A 302 -13.90 -32.60 -2.93
N GLU A 303 -14.75 -33.38 -3.65
CA GLU A 303 -15.00 -34.79 -3.31
C GLU A 303 -13.79 -35.68 -3.62
N ASP A 304 -13.04 -35.34 -4.65
CA ASP A 304 -11.91 -36.16 -5.11
C ASP A 304 -10.64 -35.85 -4.30
N ASN A 305 -10.54 -34.63 -3.75
CA ASN A 305 -9.39 -34.19 -2.96
C ASN A 305 -9.84 -33.41 -1.72
N PRO A 306 -9.86 -34.03 -0.53
CA PRO A 306 -10.33 -33.38 0.69
C PRO A 306 -9.46 -32.17 1.13
N ASN A 307 -8.27 -32.02 0.58
CA ASN A 307 -7.40 -30.88 0.82
C ASN A 307 -7.62 -29.73 -0.19
N ASN A 308 -8.45 -29.92 -1.21
CA ASN A 308 -8.79 -28.90 -2.17
C ASN A 308 -10.08 -28.18 -1.77
N ILE A 309 -10.07 -26.85 -1.82
CA ILE A 309 -11.22 -26.01 -1.48
C ILE A 309 -11.64 -25.24 -2.73
N LYS A 310 -12.88 -25.40 -3.15
CA LYS A 310 -13.44 -24.58 -4.22
C LYS A 310 -13.99 -23.29 -3.64
N ILE A 311 -13.60 -22.15 -4.21
CA ILE A 311 -13.98 -20.82 -3.71
C ILE A 311 -14.60 -20.03 -4.85
N GLU A 312 -15.90 -19.77 -4.78
CA GLU A 312 -16.62 -19.07 -5.85
C GLU A 312 -17.64 -18.07 -5.26
N PRO A 313 -18.06 -17.05 -5.99
CA PRO A 313 -19.16 -16.19 -5.59
C PRO A 313 -20.47 -16.99 -5.40
N TYR A 314 -21.27 -16.57 -4.41
CA TYR A 314 -22.59 -17.15 -4.16
C TYR A 314 -23.46 -17.21 -5.42
N THR A 315 -23.41 -16.16 -6.23
CA THR A 315 -24.13 -16.06 -7.50
C THR A 315 -23.79 -17.18 -8.47
N ASP A 316 -22.53 -17.56 -8.53
CA ASP A 316 -22.05 -18.55 -9.50
C ASP A 316 -22.36 -19.98 -9.08
N VAL A 317 -22.42 -20.21 -7.77
CA VAL A 317 -22.73 -21.52 -7.19
C VAL A 317 -24.23 -21.77 -7.11
N PHE A 318 -25.01 -20.80 -6.62
CA PHE A 318 -26.39 -21.02 -6.24
C PHE A 318 -27.43 -20.44 -7.22
N ILE A 319 -27.08 -19.43 -8.02
CA ILE A 319 -28.06 -18.76 -8.88
C ILE A 319 -27.94 -19.25 -10.34
N PRO A 320 -28.99 -19.89 -10.90
CA PRO A 320 -28.92 -20.57 -12.21
C PRO A 320 -28.64 -19.64 -13.41
N THR A 321 -28.86 -18.35 -13.25
CA THR A 321 -28.72 -17.34 -14.31
C THR A 321 -27.32 -16.72 -14.36
N GLY A 322 -26.33 -17.41 -13.83
CA GLY A 322 -24.95 -16.93 -13.69
C GLY A 322 -24.35 -16.36 -14.96
N LEU A 323 -23.47 -15.39 -14.77
CA LEU A 323 -22.66 -14.75 -15.79
C LEU A 323 -21.93 -15.78 -16.67
N ALA A 324 -21.83 -15.47 -17.95
CA ALA A 324 -21.10 -16.30 -18.90
C ALA A 324 -19.64 -16.49 -18.45
N GLY A 325 -19.28 -17.73 -18.09
CA GLY A 325 -17.93 -18.08 -17.66
C GLY A 325 -17.85 -19.20 -16.63
N THR A 326 -18.91 -19.46 -15.87
CA THR A 326 -18.99 -20.63 -15.00
C THR A 326 -19.21 -21.91 -15.81
N THR A 327 -18.33 -22.86 -15.67
CA THR A 327 -18.52 -24.19 -16.25
C THR A 327 -19.74 -24.84 -15.61
N LEU A 328 -20.63 -25.41 -16.41
CA LEU A 328 -21.82 -26.15 -15.97
C LEU A 328 -21.50 -27.26 -14.91
N ALA A 329 -20.23 -27.62 -14.80
CA ALA A 329 -19.76 -28.67 -13.86
C ALA A 329 -19.81 -28.25 -12.38
N ASP A 330 -19.77 -26.93 -12.09
CA ASP A 330 -19.80 -26.44 -10.70
C ASP A 330 -21.20 -26.11 -10.21
N ARG A 331 -22.19 -26.19 -11.08
CA ARG A 331 -23.59 -26.08 -10.69
C ARG A 331 -24.05 -27.39 -10.11
N GLY A 332 -24.71 -27.33 -8.95
CA GLY A 332 -25.30 -28.50 -8.34
C GLY A 332 -26.33 -29.17 -9.25
N ILE A 333 -26.51 -30.45 -9.06
CA ILE A 333 -27.54 -31.24 -9.74
C ILE A 333 -28.90 -31.10 -9.05
N GLN A 334 -29.98 -31.43 -9.75
CA GLN A 334 -31.31 -31.47 -9.16
C GLN A 334 -31.67 -32.90 -8.77
N HIS A 335 -31.95 -33.12 -7.50
CA HIS A 335 -32.42 -34.36 -6.98
C HIS A 335 -33.94 -34.36 -6.88
N ASP A 336 -34.61 -35.46 -7.30
CA ASP A 336 -36.04 -35.64 -7.07
C ASP A 336 -36.25 -36.45 -5.77
N TRP A 337 -36.77 -35.77 -4.74
CA TRP A 337 -37.09 -36.38 -3.45
C TRP A 337 -38.60 -36.47 -3.22
N THR A 338 -39.43 -36.34 -4.26
CA THR A 338 -40.89 -36.35 -4.18
C THR A 338 -41.42 -37.58 -3.45
N GLU A 339 -40.87 -38.78 -3.75
CA GLU A 339 -41.30 -40.04 -3.12
C GLU A 339 -40.61 -40.34 -1.79
N LYS A 340 -39.67 -39.48 -1.36
CA LYS A 340 -38.89 -39.71 -0.13
C LYS A 340 -39.41 -38.92 1.07
N ILE A 341 -40.33 -37.97 0.86
CA ILE A 341 -40.84 -37.10 1.91
C ILE A 341 -41.92 -37.79 2.75
N ASP A 342 -41.87 -37.56 4.05
CA ASP A 342 -42.99 -37.89 4.96
C ASP A 342 -43.88 -36.65 5.12
N ILE A 343 -45.08 -36.71 4.57
CA ILE A 343 -46.04 -35.60 4.57
C ILE A 343 -46.84 -35.47 5.87
N SER A 344 -46.62 -36.35 6.84
CA SER A 344 -47.37 -36.34 8.09
C SER A 344 -47.07 -35.13 8.98
N GLU A 345 -45.83 -34.61 8.88
CA GLU A 345 -45.37 -33.45 9.67
C GLU A 345 -44.64 -32.47 8.76
N ILE A 346 -45.36 -31.54 8.15
CA ILE A 346 -44.76 -30.43 7.38
C ILE A 346 -44.88 -29.18 8.19
N LYS A 347 -43.73 -28.54 8.51
CA LYS A 347 -43.69 -27.24 9.15
C LYS A 347 -43.19 -26.19 8.16
N LEU A 348 -44.05 -25.24 7.83
CA LEU A 348 -43.70 -24.08 7.02
C LEU A 348 -43.54 -22.85 7.93
N THR A 349 -42.40 -22.24 7.89
CA THR A 349 -42.07 -21.04 8.68
C THR A 349 -41.65 -19.92 7.76
N PRO A 350 -42.24 -18.72 7.86
CA PRO A 350 -41.71 -17.56 7.17
C PRO A 350 -40.33 -17.20 7.75
N LEU A 351 -39.52 -16.54 6.97
CA LEU A 351 -38.21 -16.03 7.40
C LEU A 351 -38.42 -14.77 8.28
N THR A 352 -38.74 -14.99 9.56
CA THR A 352 -39.03 -13.91 10.51
C THR A 352 -37.82 -13.36 11.27
N ASP A 353 -36.73 -14.11 11.24
CA ASP A 353 -35.50 -13.79 11.99
C ASP A 353 -34.52 -12.90 11.20
N LEU A 354 -34.96 -12.38 10.06
CA LEU A 354 -34.18 -11.48 9.23
C LEU A 354 -34.29 -10.03 9.70
N ASN A 355 -33.20 -9.30 9.58
CA ASN A 355 -33.22 -7.86 9.78
C ASN A 355 -33.85 -7.15 8.58
N ARG A 356 -34.65 -6.11 8.83
CA ARG A 356 -35.30 -5.33 7.75
C ARG A 356 -34.30 -4.56 6.89
N LYS A 357 -33.21 -4.10 7.50
CA LYS A 357 -32.19 -3.31 6.87
C LYS A 357 -30.83 -3.99 7.02
N THR A 358 -30.01 -3.87 6.00
CA THR A 358 -28.60 -4.25 6.06
C THR A 358 -27.75 -3.13 5.51
N ILE A 359 -26.68 -2.82 6.20
CA ILE A 359 -25.69 -1.83 5.77
C ILE A 359 -24.42 -2.62 5.42
N LEU A 360 -24.05 -2.61 4.14
CA LEU A 360 -22.77 -3.15 3.70
C LEU A 360 -21.80 -1.98 3.61
N LYS A 361 -20.68 -2.10 4.29
CA LYS A 361 -19.68 -1.02 4.36
C LYS A 361 -18.27 -1.59 4.48
N PHE A 362 -17.32 -0.73 4.21
CA PHE A 362 -15.90 -0.92 4.52
C PHE A 362 -15.62 -0.46 5.96
N VAL A 363 -14.42 -0.72 6.44
CA VAL A 363 -13.94 -0.13 7.71
C VAL A 363 -13.96 1.40 7.57
N GLU A 364 -14.44 2.06 8.59
CA GLU A 364 -14.36 3.52 8.69
C GLU A 364 -12.95 3.89 9.14
N ASP A 365 -12.17 4.43 8.22
CA ASP A 365 -10.84 4.91 8.53
C ASP A 365 -10.96 6.35 9.02
N GLU A 366 -10.91 6.53 10.33
CA GLU A 366 -11.10 7.84 10.97
C GLU A 366 -9.94 8.80 10.69
N ASP A 367 -8.80 8.28 10.29
CA ASP A 367 -7.60 9.07 9.98
C ASP A 367 -7.57 9.51 8.51
N ASP A 368 -8.35 8.89 7.61
CA ASP A 368 -8.43 9.30 6.21
C ASP A 368 -9.16 10.64 6.04
N TYR A 369 -8.39 11.68 5.73
CA TYR A 369 -8.90 13.04 5.55
C TYR A 369 -9.92 13.13 4.41
N ALA A 370 -9.67 12.50 3.26
CA ALA A 370 -10.57 12.55 2.11
C ALA A 370 -11.91 11.86 2.41
N PHE A 371 -11.87 10.72 3.09
CA PHE A 371 -13.05 10.00 3.55
C PHE A 371 -13.89 10.85 4.52
N ASN A 372 -13.26 11.46 5.51
CA ASN A 372 -13.93 12.30 6.50
C ASN A 372 -14.53 13.56 5.88
N GLN A 373 -13.84 14.20 4.95
CA GLN A 373 -14.37 15.33 4.19
C GLN A 373 -15.61 14.93 3.40
N TYR A 374 -15.60 13.80 2.71
CA TYR A 374 -16.78 13.30 2.01
C TYR A 374 -17.94 13.05 2.97
N LYS A 375 -17.71 12.31 4.06
CA LYS A 375 -18.71 12.00 5.10
C LYS A 375 -19.40 13.26 5.63
N ASN A 376 -18.61 14.30 5.88
CA ASN A 376 -19.12 15.59 6.37
C ASN A 376 -19.97 16.33 5.31
N LEU A 377 -19.54 16.33 4.06
CA LEU A 377 -20.23 17.01 2.96
C LEU A 377 -21.57 16.37 2.61
N VAL A 378 -21.72 15.06 2.76
CA VAL A 378 -22.94 14.32 2.37
C VAL A 378 -23.82 13.91 3.55
N GLY A 379 -23.67 14.55 4.71
CA GLY A 379 -24.54 14.33 5.86
C GLY A 379 -24.37 12.96 6.52
N GLY A 380 -23.16 12.41 6.54
CA GLY A 380 -22.82 11.18 7.26
C GLY A 380 -22.91 9.90 6.41
N HIS A 381 -23.14 10.00 5.10
CA HIS A 381 -23.05 8.83 4.23
C HIS A 381 -21.58 8.37 4.13
N LEU A 382 -21.37 7.06 4.29
CA LEU A 382 -20.02 6.49 4.21
C LEU A 382 -19.65 6.18 2.76
N TYR A 383 -18.49 6.64 2.34
CA TYR A 383 -17.99 6.39 0.99
C TYR A 383 -17.90 4.88 0.71
N GLY A 384 -18.49 4.46 -0.40
CA GLY A 384 -18.51 3.04 -0.80
C GLY A 384 -19.54 2.15 -0.09
N SER A 385 -20.37 2.68 0.82
CA SER A 385 -21.37 1.88 1.53
C SER A 385 -22.68 1.73 0.76
N LYS A 386 -23.41 0.65 1.07
CA LYS A 386 -24.77 0.41 0.56
C LYS A 386 -25.72 0.05 1.67
N LYS A 387 -26.83 0.76 1.73
CA LYS A 387 -27.94 0.43 2.63
C LYS A 387 -29.02 -0.30 1.84
N TYR A 388 -29.21 -1.56 2.14
CA TYR A 388 -30.32 -2.36 1.65
C TYR A 388 -31.52 -2.23 2.59
N ASN A 389 -32.73 -2.18 2.05
CA ASN A 389 -34.00 -2.19 2.79
C ASN A 389 -34.95 -3.14 2.09
N ALA A 390 -35.42 -4.15 2.80
CA ALA A 390 -36.36 -5.15 2.29
C ALA A 390 -37.72 -4.58 1.81
N GLY A 391 -38.01 -3.32 2.15
CA GLY A 391 -39.23 -2.66 1.66
C GLY A 391 -40.46 -2.84 2.55
N ASN A 392 -41.58 -2.35 2.05
CA ASN A 392 -42.83 -2.31 2.82
C ASN A 392 -43.55 -3.67 2.89
N GLU A 393 -43.24 -4.59 2.01
CA GLU A 393 -43.79 -5.94 2.02
C GLU A 393 -43.32 -6.76 3.23
N PHE A 394 -42.18 -6.33 3.83
CA PHE A 394 -41.58 -6.95 5.02
C PHE A 394 -41.75 -6.09 6.28
N ASN A 395 -42.92 -5.50 6.48
CA ASN A 395 -43.20 -4.62 7.63
C ASN A 395 -43.04 -5.29 8.99
N ILE A 396 -43.16 -6.61 9.03
CA ILE A 396 -43.02 -7.39 10.26
C ILE A 396 -41.54 -7.49 10.71
N LEU A 397 -40.62 -7.35 9.78
CA LEU A 397 -39.20 -7.38 10.08
C LEU A 397 -38.73 -6.05 10.70
N GLN A 398 -37.88 -6.16 11.67
CA GLN A 398 -37.29 -5.01 12.39
C GLN A 398 -35.78 -5.19 12.48
N GLY A 399 -35.09 -4.14 12.88
CA GLY A 399 -33.65 -4.19 13.09
C GLY A 399 -32.84 -3.78 11.86
N THR A 400 -31.57 -3.58 12.14
CA THR A 400 -30.53 -3.28 11.13
C THR A 400 -29.33 -4.17 11.43
N ASP A 401 -28.80 -4.77 10.40
CA ASP A 401 -27.57 -5.55 10.42
C ASP A 401 -26.47 -4.77 9.70
N GLU A 402 -25.22 -4.99 10.12
CA GLU A 402 -24.06 -4.40 9.48
C GLU A 402 -23.10 -5.49 9.01
N ILE A 403 -22.77 -5.44 7.75
CA ILE A 403 -21.76 -6.31 7.13
C ILE A 403 -20.55 -5.44 6.78
N ILE A 404 -19.46 -5.66 7.47
CA ILE A 404 -18.23 -4.87 7.33
C ILE A 404 -17.18 -5.73 6.63
N ALA A 405 -16.61 -5.21 5.56
CA ALA A 405 -15.54 -5.87 4.82
C ALA A 405 -14.17 -5.68 5.53
N GLU A 406 -14.10 -6.06 6.82
CA GLU A 406 -12.85 -6.03 7.58
C GLU A 406 -11.77 -6.88 6.89
N PRO A 407 -10.52 -6.40 6.80
CA PRO A 407 -9.97 -5.15 7.36
C PRO A 407 -9.96 -3.98 6.37
N PHE A 408 -10.60 -4.11 5.22
CA PHE A 408 -10.48 -3.17 4.10
C PHE A 408 -11.27 -1.89 4.30
N ALA A 409 -10.65 -0.76 3.94
CA ALA A 409 -11.32 0.53 3.89
C ALA A 409 -11.61 0.96 2.45
N SER A 410 -12.56 1.89 2.30
CA SER A 410 -12.91 2.45 0.99
C SER A 410 -11.86 3.45 0.52
N THR A 411 -11.75 3.63 -0.80
CA THR A 411 -10.75 4.51 -1.39
C THR A 411 -11.41 5.69 -2.09
N VAL A 412 -11.13 6.89 -1.63
CA VAL A 412 -11.58 8.11 -2.29
C VAL A 412 -10.62 8.44 -3.44
N VAL A 413 -11.18 8.71 -4.62
CA VAL A 413 -10.42 9.19 -5.76
C VAL A 413 -10.81 10.61 -6.10
N LYS A 414 -9.83 11.44 -6.37
CA LYS A 414 -10.01 12.85 -6.72
C LYS A 414 -8.91 13.30 -7.69
N PRO A 415 -9.09 14.41 -8.42
CA PRO A 415 -7.99 15.05 -9.10
C PRO A 415 -6.90 15.44 -8.10
N LEU A 416 -5.63 15.25 -8.45
CA LEU A 416 -4.50 15.67 -7.62
C LEU A 416 -4.60 17.16 -7.27
N MET A 417 -4.97 17.96 -8.28
CA MET A 417 -5.25 19.39 -8.13
C MET A 417 -6.55 19.73 -8.86
N SER A 418 -7.30 20.68 -8.33
CA SER A 418 -8.59 21.09 -8.90
C SER A 418 -8.55 21.58 -10.35
N GLN A 419 -7.39 22.04 -10.80
CA GLN A 419 -7.16 22.52 -12.18
C GLN A 419 -6.88 21.40 -13.19
N TYR A 420 -6.56 20.18 -12.72
CA TYR A 420 -6.18 19.03 -13.55
C TYR A 420 -7.20 17.91 -13.39
N PHE A 421 -8.36 18.06 -14.00
CA PHE A 421 -9.51 17.15 -13.85
C PHE A 421 -9.24 15.70 -14.24
N ASP A 422 -8.32 15.46 -15.17
CA ASP A 422 -8.05 14.11 -15.69
C ASP A 422 -6.92 13.40 -14.95
N PHE A 423 -6.20 14.11 -14.07
CA PHE A 423 -5.19 13.51 -13.20
C PHE A 423 -5.83 12.97 -11.92
N ILE A 424 -6.70 11.97 -12.09
CA ILE A 424 -7.47 11.36 -11.01
C ILE A 424 -6.68 10.24 -10.37
N ILE A 425 -6.46 10.37 -9.07
CA ILE A 425 -5.66 9.46 -8.25
C ILE A 425 -6.37 9.15 -6.93
N PRO A 426 -6.03 8.05 -6.27
CA PRO A 426 -6.43 7.81 -4.88
C PRO A 426 -5.80 8.83 -3.95
N SER A 427 -6.53 9.18 -2.89
CA SER A 427 -6.07 10.10 -1.85
C SER A 427 -6.15 9.39 -0.50
N LEU A 428 -5.02 9.18 0.14
CA LEU A 428 -4.86 8.35 1.34
C LEU A 428 -3.93 9.03 2.35
N TYR A 429 -4.36 10.14 2.93
CA TYR A 429 -3.58 10.82 3.95
C TYR A 429 -4.45 11.27 5.11
N SER A 430 -3.85 11.32 6.28
CA SER A 430 -4.41 11.95 7.48
C SER A 430 -4.01 13.43 7.55
N TYR A 431 -4.76 14.19 8.31
CA TYR A 431 -4.47 15.61 8.55
C TYR A 431 -4.63 15.92 10.04
N ASP A 432 -3.55 16.33 10.69
CA ASP A 432 -3.60 16.86 12.05
C ASP A 432 -3.75 18.38 12.01
N SER A 433 -4.90 18.85 12.49
CA SER A 433 -5.21 20.28 12.56
C SER A 433 -4.46 21.03 13.66
N ASN A 434 -3.82 20.33 14.60
CA ASN A 434 -3.07 20.98 15.69
C ASN A 434 -1.70 21.41 15.23
N ASP A 435 -1.04 20.55 14.42
CA ASP A 435 0.32 20.79 13.94
C ASP A 435 0.36 21.24 12.47
N ASP A 436 -0.79 21.30 11.79
CA ASP A 436 -0.91 21.60 10.35
C ASP A 436 -0.05 20.65 9.49
N THR A 437 -0.02 19.38 9.87
CA THR A 437 0.76 18.33 9.22
C THR A 437 -0.12 17.31 8.53
N THR A 438 0.41 16.70 7.48
CA THR A 438 -0.24 15.59 6.77
C THR A 438 0.67 14.38 6.81
N GLU A 439 0.06 13.21 7.03
CA GLU A 439 0.75 11.94 7.08
C GLU A 439 0.01 10.89 6.24
N GLY A 440 0.73 9.94 5.70
CA GLY A 440 0.19 8.88 4.85
C GLY A 440 0.55 7.47 5.33
N PHE A 441 0.67 7.30 6.64
CA PHE A 441 0.93 6.01 7.28
C PHE A 441 -0.21 5.74 8.25
N ASP A 442 -0.38 4.51 8.69
CA ASP A 442 -1.44 4.12 9.62
C ASP A 442 -2.85 4.07 9.01
N ASN A 443 -2.94 3.81 7.74
CA ASN A 443 -4.22 3.63 7.05
C ASN A 443 -4.63 2.15 7.04
N SER A 444 -5.94 1.88 7.10
CA SER A 444 -6.48 0.54 6.84
C SER A 444 -6.16 0.08 5.41
N PRO A 445 -6.00 -1.23 5.16
CA PRO A 445 -5.68 -1.74 3.81
C PRO A 445 -6.70 -1.32 2.75
N ARG A 446 -6.19 -1.01 1.56
CA ARG A 446 -7.00 -0.60 0.39
C ARG A 446 -6.80 -1.57 -0.76
N ILE A 447 -7.88 -1.93 -1.42
CA ILE A 447 -7.85 -2.71 -2.65
C ILE A 447 -8.32 -1.86 -3.81
N MET A 448 -7.60 -1.89 -4.92
CA MET A 448 -7.88 -1.07 -6.10
C MET A 448 -7.63 -1.83 -7.40
N PHE A 449 -8.30 -1.40 -8.45
CA PHE A 449 -8.01 -1.83 -9.82
C PHE A 449 -6.77 -1.13 -10.38
N ASN A 450 -5.91 -1.89 -11.01
CA ASN A 450 -4.86 -1.38 -11.88
C ASN A 450 -5.45 -1.03 -13.26
N ASN A 451 -5.57 0.25 -13.54
CA ASN A 451 -6.11 0.80 -14.80
C ASN A 451 -5.03 1.02 -15.87
N GLY A 452 -3.78 0.63 -15.59
CA GLY A 452 -2.65 0.82 -16.49
C GLY A 452 -2.10 2.23 -16.48
N VAL A 453 -1.11 2.45 -17.33
CA VAL A 453 -0.47 3.75 -17.50
C VAL A 453 -1.42 4.71 -18.20
N LYS A 454 -1.52 5.91 -17.64
CA LYS A 454 -2.28 7.04 -18.19
C LYS A 454 -1.36 8.21 -18.43
N THR A 455 -1.74 9.05 -19.38
CA THR A 455 -1.08 10.33 -19.58
C THR A 455 -1.82 11.37 -18.74
N ALA A 456 -1.08 12.17 -18.01
CA ALA A 456 -1.63 13.27 -17.23
C ALA A 456 -2.11 14.45 -18.12
N ALA A 457 -1.99 14.30 -19.43
CA ALA A 457 -2.48 15.26 -20.41
C ALA A 457 -4.01 15.26 -20.46
N ALA A 458 -4.59 16.29 -19.96
CA ALA A 458 -6.02 16.54 -20.02
C ALA A 458 -6.47 16.95 -21.43
N GLY A 459 -7.68 16.51 -21.83
CA GLY A 459 -8.26 16.78 -23.14
C GLY A 459 -8.25 18.25 -23.56
N THR A 460 -9.00 19.14 -23.00
CA THR A 460 -9.16 20.53 -23.51
C THR A 460 -8.26 21.58 -22.82
N PHE A 461 -7.61 21.22 -21.76
CA PHE A 461 -6.75 22.13 -20.99
C PHE A 461 -5.35 21.56 -20.90
N THR A 462 -4.35 22.40 -21.03
CA THR A 462 -2.91 22.18 -20.97
C THR A 462 -2.46 20.87 -20.29
N SER A 463 -1.59 20.13 -20.96
CA SER A 463 -0.91 18.95 -20.41
C SER A 463 -0.44 19.21 -18.98
N CYS A 464 -0.94 18.43 -18.04
CA CYS A 464 -0.39 18.39 -16.68
C CYS A 464 0.88 17.56 -16.72
N THR A 465 1.96 18.09 -16.20
CA THR A 465 3.17 17.34 -15.89
C THR A 465 3.41 17.44 -14.39
N TYR A 466 4.11 16.47 -13.82
CA TYR A 466 4.58 16.56 -12.45
C TYR A 466 6.10 16.44 -12.42
N PHE A 467 6.72 17.17 -11.53
CA PHE A 467 8.17 17.17 -11.40
C PHE A 467 8.61 16.07 -10.43
N VAL A 468 9.53 15.23 -10.89
CA VAL A 468 10.22 14.21 -10.08
C VAL A 468 11.55 14.79 -9.62
N PRO A 469 11.85 14.80 -8.32
CA PRO A 469 13.09 15.36 -7.80
C PRO A 469 14.33 14.57 -8.28
N PRO A 470 15.51 15.18 -8.29
CA PRO A 470 16.75 14.49 -8.62
C PRO A 470 17.03 13.32 -7.67
N GLN A 471 17.57 12.22 -8.23
CA GLN A 471 17.89 11.01 -7.47
C GLN A 471 19.18 10.39 -7.99
N ASN A 472 20.04 9.89 -7.10
CA ASN A 472 21.20 9.04 -7.42
C ASN A 472 21.94 9.46 -8.71
N ASN A 473 22.34 10.72 -8.84
CA ASN A 473 22.99 11.31 -10.03
C ASN A 473 22.07 11.46 -11.27
N ALA A 474 20.79 11.10 -11.20
CA ALA A 474 19.83 11.43 -12.25
C ALA A 474 19.29 12.85 -12.03
N THR A 475 19.27 13.65 -13.09
CA THR A 475 18.62 14.96 -13.06
C THR A 475 17.12 14.75 -12.89
N GLY A 476 16.52 15.49 -11.96
CA GLY A 476 15.06 15.56 -11.84
C GLY A 476 14.42 16.02 -13.15
N GLY A 477 13.14 15.73 -13.33
CA GLY A 477 12.48 16.11 -14.57
C GLY A 477 10.96 15.97 -14.54
N TYR A 478 10.31 16.66 -15.49
CA TYR A 478 8.87 16.59 -15.66
C TYR A 478 8.45 15.29 -16.34
N GLN A 479 7.38 14.71 -15.82
CA GLN A 479 6.77 13.49 -16.31
C GLN A 479 5.29 13.74 -16.62
N ASP A 480 4.78 13.06 -17.64
CA ASP A 480 3.39 13.17 -18.09
C ASP A 480 2.62 11.83 -18.02
N GLU A 481 3.30 10.76 -17.65
CA GLU A 481 2.72 9.44 -17.49
C GLU A 481 2.68 9.03 -16.02
N PHE A 482 1.62 8.34 -15.61
CA PHE A 482 1.48 7.75 -14.29
C PHE A 482 0.69 6.44 -14.34
N LEU A 483 0.98 5.53 -13.42
CA LEU A 483 0.18 4.33 -13.24
C LEU A 483 -1.07 4.67 -12.42
N GLN A 484 -2.25 4.52 -13.01
CA GLN A 484 -3.52 4.84 -12.38
C GLN A 484 -4.11 3.64 -11.66
N PHE A 485 -4.31 3.79 -10.36
CA PHE A 485 -5.13 2.88 -9.57
C PHE A 485 -6.41 3.59 -9.13
N SER A 486 -7.49 2.81 -8.93
CA SER A 486 -8.78 3.35 -8.52
C SER A 486 -9.69 2.23 -8.01
N HIS A 487 -10.72 2.59 -7.25
CA HIS A 487 -11.84 1.69 -6.98
C HIS A 487 -12.69 1.41 -8.24
N LEU A 488 -12.57 2.23 -9.27
CA LEU A 488 -13.23 2.06 -10.57
C LEU A 488 -12.30 1.33 -11.54
N SER A 489 -12.84 0.37 -12.29
CA SER A 489 -12.06 -0.39 -13.28
C SER A 489 -11.69 0.42 -14.51
N THR A 490 -12.30 1.58 -14.71
CA THR A 490 -12.03 2.51 -15.81
C THR A 490 -12.36 3.93 -15.38
N ILE A 491 -11.48 4.87 -15.67
CA ILE A 491 -11.72 6.31 -15.49
C ILE A 491 -11.33 7.01 -16.82
N PRO A 492 -12.22 7.84 -17.38
CA PRO A 492 -13.60 8.10 -16.96
C PRO A 492 -14.50 6.86 -17.09
N THR A 493 -15.57 6.80 -16.28
CA THR A 493 -16.47 5.64 -16.27
C THR A 493 -17.21 5.46 -17.59
N SER A 494 -17.44 4.21 -17.97
CA SER A 494 -18.24 3.79 -19.10
C SER A 494 -19.35 2.82 -18.64
N SER A 495 -20.24 2.42 -19.53
CA SER A 495 -21.30 1.45 -19.23
C SER A 495 -20.79 0.07 -18.78
N SER A 496 -19.55 -0.26 -19.11
CA SER A 496 -18.87 -1.51 -18.70
C SER A 496 -17.96 -1.35 -17.48
N SER A 497 -17.85 -0.14 -16.93
CA SER A 497 -17.04 0.11 -15.74
C SER A 497 -17.60 -0.65 -14.55
N ARG A 498 -16.69 -1.14 -13.71
CA ARG A 498 -17.00 -1.76 -12.41
C ARG A 498 -16.54 -0.86 -11.28
N ASP A 499 -17.32 -0.86 -10.22
CA ASP A 499 -16.98 -0.16 -8.98
C ASP A 499 -16.65 -1.20 -7.90
N PHE A 500 -15.50 -1.06 -7.27
CA PHE A 500 -15.05 -1.91 -6.18
C PHE A 500 -15.61 -1.48 -4.82
N HIS A 501 -16.75 -0.82 -4.83
CA HIS A 501 -17.48 -0.41 -3.64
C HIS A 501 -18.86 -1.09 -3.61
N PHE A 502 -19.48 -1.16 -2.43
CA PHE A 502 -20.82 -1.76 -2.29
C PHE A 502 -21.90 -0.88 -2.91
N GLY A 503 -21.75 0.43 -2.83
CA GLY A 503 -22.74 1.37 -3.30
C GLY A 503 -22.17 2.48 -4.15
N GLU A 504 -23.09 3.24 -4.73
CA GLU A 504 -22.76 4.42 -5.51
C GLU A 504 -22.20 5.51 -4.60
N CYS A 505 -21.08 6.09 -5.01
CA CYS A 505 -20.51 7.26 -4.38
C CYS A 505 -20.79 8.49 -5.25
N GLN A 506 -20.94 9.64 -4.63
CA GLN A 506 -20.97 10.88 -5.38
C GLN A 506 -19.58 11.12 -5.96
N LEU A 507 -19.48 11.02 -7.27
CA LEU A 507 -18.21 11.14 -7.96
C LEU A 507 -17.80 12.59 -8.11
N MET A 508 -16.49 12.82 -8.09
CA MET A 508 -15.91 14.11 -8.42
C MET A 508 -16.08 14.44 -9.90
N SER A 509 -16.04 15.72 -10.23
CA SER A 509 -16.02 16.19 -11.62
C SER A 509 -14.93 15.47 -12.42
N GLY A 510 -15.26 15.03 -13.64
CA GLY A 510 -14.33 14.32 -14.53
C GLY A 510 -14.32 12.79 -14.38
N VAL A 511 -14.87 12.22 -13.33
CA VAL A 511 -14.88 10.76 -13.13
C VAL A 511 -15.96 10.06 -13.95
N GLY A 512 -16.95 10.79 -14.45
CA GLY A 512 -18.08 10.28 -15.21
C GLY A 512 -19.30 10.01 -14.35
N SER A 513 -20.21 9.15 -14.83
CA SER A 513 -21.42 8.79 -14.10
C SER A 513 -21.18 7.58 -13.20
N PRO A 514 -21.88 7.48 -12.04
CA PRO A 514 -21.84 6.28 -11.21
C PRO A 514 -22.22 5.03 -12.01
N THR A 515 -21.51 3.94 -11.81
CA THR A 515 -21.79 2.67 -12.48
C THR A 515 -22.70 1.79 -11.60
N PRO A 516 -23.74 1.15 -12.17
CA PRO A 516 -24.55 0.19 -11.43
C PRO A 516 -23.81 -1.13 -11.16
N ASN A 517 -22.70 -1.38 -11.84
CA ASN A 517 -21.91 -2.59 -11.68
C ASN A 517 -20.96 -2.45 -10.48
N ASN A 518 -21.51 -2.58 -9.27
CA ASN A 518 -20.80 -2.50 -8.00
C ASN A 518 -20.88 -3.83 -7.24
N LEU A 519 -20.15 -3.93 -6.13
CA LEU A 519 -20.08 -5.16 -5.34
C LEU A 519 -21.46 -5.62 -4.86
N PHE A 520 -22.30 -4.68 -4.41
CA PHE A 520 -23.64 -5.04 -3.94
C PHE A 520 -24.50 -5.58 -5.08
N ASN A 521 -24.61 -4.85 -6.16
CA ASN A 521 -25.50 -5.24 -7.27
C ASN A 521 -25.06 -6.55 -7.94
N THR A 522 -23.74 -6.81 -7.98
CA THR A 522 -23.19 -7.98 -8.64
C THR A 522 -23.24 -9.24 -7.75
N TYR A 523 -22.84 -9.12 -6.47
CA TYR A 523 -22.61 -10.31 -5.62
C TYR A 523 -23.63 -10.45 -4.50
N TRP A 524 -24.23 -9.37 -4.01
CA TRP A 524 -25.12 -9.39 -2.85
C TRP A 524 -26.60 -9.27 -3.23
N LEU A 525 -26.94 -8.44 -4.21
CA LEU A 525 -28.33 -8.22 -4.58
C LEU A 525 -29.05 -9.51 -5.03
N PRO A 526 -28.45 -10.41 -5.82
CA PRO A 526 -29.09 -11.67 -6.16
C PRO A 526 -29.40 -12.54 -4.92
N TYR A 527 -28.47 -12.61 -3.96
CA TYR A 527 -28.70 -13.29 -2.68
C TYR A 527 -29.86 -12.65 -1.89
N TYR A 528 -29.88 -11.34 -1.76
CA TYR A 528 -30.97 -10.64 -1.08
C TYR A 528 -32.30 -10.77 -1.82
N SER A 529 -32.30 -10.83 -3.14
CA SER A 529 -33.51 -11.01 -3.94
C SER A 529 -34.16 -12.36 -3.72
N GLU A 530 -33.37 -13.42 -3.49
CA GLU A 530 -33.91 -14.70 -3.08
C GLU A 530 -34.39 -14.68 -1.62
N LEU A 531 -33.56 -14.16 -0.72
CA LEU A 531 -33.82 -14.19 0.72
C LEU A 531 -35.07 -13.37 1.10
N TYR A 532 -35.23 -12.20 0.50
CA TYR A 532 -36.35 -11.29 0.73
C TYR A 532 -37.45 -11.40 -0.33
N ASN A 533 -37.58 -12.55 -0.97
CA ASN A 533 -38.73 -12.79 -1.83
C ASN A 533 -39.96 -13.11 -0.96
N PRO A 534 -41.14 -12.52 -1.19
CA PRO A 534 -42.35 -12.79 -0.43
C PRO A 534 -42.79 -14.27 -0.43
N ASN A 535 -42.37 -15.01 -1.45
CA ASN A 535 -42.68 -16.45 -1.58
C ASN A 535 -41.67 -17.37 -0.87
N THR A 536 -40.50 -16.85 -0.46
CA THR A 536 -39.49 -17.64 0.23
C THR A 536 -39.98 -18.13 1.58
N ARG A 537 -39.85 -19.41 1.85
CA ARG A 537 -40.27 -20.06 3.10
C ARG A 537 -39.26 -21.11 3.49
N ILE A 538 -39.08 -21.32 4.77
CA ILE A 538 -38.38 -22.47 5.30
C ILE A 538 -39.40 -23.55 5.50
N MET A 539 -39.15 -24.72 4.91
CA MET A 539 -39.91 -25.92 5.10
C MET A 539 -39.07 -26.94 5.86
N SER A 540 -39.53 -27.35 7.04
CA SER A 540 -38.92 -28.49 7.77
C SER A 540 -39.81 -29.70 7.59
N ILE A 541 -39.23 -30.79 7.12
CA ILE A 541 -39.92 -32.03 6.78
C ILE A 541 -39.02 -33.22 7.06
N LYS A 542 -39.62 -34.36 7.36
CA LYS A 542 -38.91 -35.64 7.47
C LYS A 542 -38.75 -36.28 6.10
N VAL A 543 -37.56 -36.77 5.81
CA VAL A 543 -37.18 -37.34 4.52
C VAL A 543 -36.50 -38.70 4.74
N ASN A 544 -36.90 -39.70 4.00
CA ASN A 544 -36.23 -41.01 4.00
C ASN A 544 -35.01 -40.96 3.06
N LEU A 545 -33.84 -40.67 3.62
CA LEU A 545 -32.60 -40.60 2.89
C LEU A 545 -31.77 -41.86 3.12
N SER A 546 -31.34 -42.47 2.04
CA SER A 546 -30.37 -43.55 2.10
C SER A 546 -28.93 -42.99 2.28
N PRO A 547 -27.97 -43.82 2.74
CA PRO A 547 -26.56 -43.42 2.75
C PRO A 547 -26.05 -42.99 1.38
N ALA A 548 -26.57 -43.57 0.30
CA ALA A 548 -26.23 -43.20 -1.07
C ALA A 548 -26.73 -41.79 -1.44
N ASP A 549 -27.89 -41.39 -0.91
CA ASP A 549 -28.42 -40.04 -1.15
C ASP A 549 -27.55 -38.99 -0.46
N ILE A 550 -27.13 -39.27 0.77
CA ILE A 550 -26.23 -38.36 1.53
C ILE A 550 -24.87 -38.25 0.86
N ASN A 551 -24.31 -39.34 0.37
CA ASN A 551 -23.01 -39.34 -0.28
C ASN A 551 -23.01 -38.62 -1.65
N ARG A 552 -24.16 -38.54 -2.32
CA ARG A 552 -24.31 -37.88 -3.62
C ARG A 552 -24.71 -36.42 -3.51
N PHE A 553 -25.31 -36.04 -2.39
CA PHE A 553 -25.88 -34.72 -2.21
C PHE A 553 -24.80 -33.72 -1.85
N LYS A 554 -24.79 -32.59 -2.56
CA LYS A 554 -23.96 -31.40 -2.28
C LYS A 554 -24.85 -30.24 -1.86
N PHE A 555 -24.35 -29.34 -1.00
CA PHE A 555 -25.16 -28.21 -0.53
C PHE A 555 -25.48 -27.18 -1.62
N ASN A 556 -24.78 -27.19 -2.75
CA ASN A 556 -25.12 -26.44 -3.95
C ASN A 556 -26.14 -27.12 -4.87
N ASP A 557 -26.52 -28.37 -4.56
CA ASP A 557 -27.59 -29.07 -5.28
C ASP A 557 -28.97 -28.50 -4.93
N THR A 558 -29.91 -28.68 -5.84
CA THR A 558 -31.32 -28.37 -5.63
C THR A 558 -32.13 -29.66 -5.44
N VAL A 559 -33.22 -29.52 -4.71
CA VAL A 559 -34.14 -30.64 -4.48
C VAL A 559 -35.51 -30.31 -5.07
N PHE A 560 -36.00 -31.18 -5.94
CA PHE A 560 -37.34 -31.11 -6.47
C PHE A 560 -38.27 -31.95 -5.60
N ILE A 561 -39.35 -31.32 -5.14
CA ILE A 561 -40.41 -31.99 -4.37
C ILE A 561 -41.75 -31.58 -4.99
N LYS A 562 -42.44 -32.53 -5.54
CA LYS A 562 -43.72 -32.39 -6.24
C LYS A 562 -43.62 -31.41 -7.43
N ASN A 563 -43.82 -30.17 -7.27
CA ASN A 563 -43.81 -29.17 -8.34
C ASN A 563 -42.99 -27.92 -7.99
N ARG A 564 -42.12 -28.04 -7.01
CA ARG A 564 -41.31 -26.92 -6.51
C ARG A 564 -39.88 -27.33 -6.33
N VAL A 565 -39.00 -26.36 -6.47
CA VAL A 565 -37.54 -26.50 -6.29
C VAL A 565 -37.15 -25.85 -4.98
N PHE A 566 -36.29 -26.55 -4.26
CA PHE A 566 -35.81 -26.13 -2.95
C PHE A 566 -34.30 -26.22 -2.90
N ARG A 567 -33.70 -25.36 -2.10
CA ARG A 567 -32.36 -25.56 -1.57
C ARG A 567 -32.42 -26.20 -0.21
N VAL A 568 -31.41 -26.97 0.13
CA VAL A 568 -31.28 -27.55 1.45
C VAL A 568 -30.43 -26.63 2.32
N ASN A 569 -31.03 -26.18 3.43
CA ASN A 569 -30.35 -25.41 4.43
C ASN A 569 -29.63 -26.28 5.48
N LYS A 570 -30.30 -27.36 5.88
CA LYS A 570 -29.76 -28.24 6.93
C LYS A 570 -30.30 -29.66 6.78
N ILE A 571 -29.44 -30.64 6.99
CA ILE A 571 -29.81 -32.06 7.06
C ILE A 571 -29.38 -32.61 8.42
N ASN A 572 -30.35 -33.08 9.22
CA ASN A 572 -30.09 -33.84 10.41
C ASN A 572 -30.29 -35.34 10.07
N TYR A 573 -29.24 -35.99 9.59
CA TYR A 573 -29.26 -37.37 9.16
C TYR A 573 -28.95 -38.32 10.31
N LYS A 574 -29.73 -39.38 10.41
CA LYS A 574 -29.45 -40.54 11.27
C LYS A 574 -29.58 -41.80 10.45
N PRO A 575 -28.62 -42.73 10.49
CA PRO A 575 -28.73 -44.00 9.79
C PRO A 575 -29.97 -44.78 10.29
N ASN A 576 -30.75 -45.35 9.36
CA ASN A 576 -31.95 -46.12 9.60
C ASN A 576 -33.12 -45.37 10.29
N ASP A 577 -33.12 -44.04 10.22
CA ASP A 577 -34.20 -43.19 10.71
C ASP A 577 -34.54 -42.13 9.65
N LEU A 578 -35.69 -41.47 9.79
CA LEU A 578 -36.07 -40.38 8.94
C LEU A 578 -35.20 -39.16 9.26
N ALA A 579 -34.52 -38.64 8.24
CA ALA A 579 -33.75 -37.39 8.37
C ALA A 579 -34.70 -36.20 8.48
N THR A 580 -34.40 -35.26 9.37
CA THR A 580 -35.07 -33.95 9.38
C THR A 580 -34.30 -32.99 8.49
N VAL A 581 -34.97 -32.51 7.44
CA VAL A 581 -34.35 -31.62 6.46
C VAL A 581 -35.04 -30.26 6.48
N GLU A 582 -34.27 -29.21 6.53
CA GLU A 582 -34.73 -27.86 6.35
C GLU A 582 -34.46 -27.41 4.91
N PHE A 583 -35.51 -27.03 4.23
CA PHE A 583 -35.50 -26.58 2.86
C PHE A 583 -35.81 -25.07 2.78
N ILE A 584 -35.17 -24.37 1.87
CA ILE A 584 -35.52 -23.01 1.46
C ILE A 584 -36.20 -23.11 0.11
N LEU A 585 -37.44 -22.68 0.03
CA LEU A 585 -38.17 -22.62 -1.22
C LEU A 585 -37.58 -21.56 -2.11
N ILE A 586 -37.14 -21.97 -3.30
CA ILE A 586 -36.68 -21.05 -4.34
C ILE A 586 -37.92 -20.53 -5.07
N PRO A 587 -38.13 -19.20 -5.15
CA PRO A 587 -39.31 -18.58 -5.72
C PRO A 587 -39.40 -18.70 -7.24
#